data_d363c03316a9fc1ca440576c11076e44
#
_entry.id   d363c03316a9fc1ca440576c11076e44
#
_cell.length_a   1.000
_cell.length_b   1.000
_cell.length_c   1.000
_cell.angle_alpha   90.00
_cell.angle_beta   90.00
_cell.angle_gamma   90.00
#
_symmetry.space_group_name_H-M   'P 1'
#
loop_
_entity.id
_entity.type
_entity.pdbx_description
1 polymer ?
#
loop_
_entity_poly.entity_id
_entity_poly.type
_entity_poly.pdbx_seq_one_letter_code
_entity_poly.pdbx_strand_id
1 'polypeptide(L)'
;MKQYVEDVLASIEQKDPEQKMFHDTVSEVFSSIVPVLEVHPKYRENKILERMVEPERTVSFRVVWQDDKGEVQVNRGYRVQMSSAMGPYKGGLRFHPSVTLDVLKFLAFEQVYKNALTGLPIGGAKGGSDFDPHGRSDNEVMHFCQSFMTELCRHIGPNVDVPAGDIGVGGREIGYLFGQYKRIRDSYDAGVLTGKRVDYWGSLARTEATGYGLLYFVKNMLDAKGIDLAGKTIVVSGSGNVATYAIEKAQEYGAKVVTCSDSNGYIYDPEGIDLAAVKEIKQVRRGRIKEYVETHPQAEYHEGCRGVWTVKCDIVLPCATQGEIDLASAKTLVANGVTAVGEGANMPSSLDAIAYFQQQKVLFAPAKAANAGGVAVSALEMAQNSERLQWTFEEVDGRLKAIMKNIYESARKNAEKYADPDDLVAGANITAFVRVADVMLVVGVLEHHSHRLTDIVQPVLVRGIYPGYRDLSGSWREYRVEMLCK
;
A
#
# COMPACT_ATOMS: atom_id res chain seq x y z
N MET A 1 22.19 19.54 -3.02
CA MET A 1 20.76 19.17 -3.17
C MET A 1 19.96 19.30 -1.86
N LYS A 2 20.59 19.23 -0.69
CA LYS A 2 19.87 19.43 0.60
C LYS A 2 19.07 20.72 0.63
N GLN A 3 19.70 21.87 0.26
CA GLN A 3 19.00 23.15 0.23
C GLN A 3 17.78 23.17 -0.68
N TYR A 4 17.82 22.49 -1.83
CA TYR A 4 16.65 22.36 -2.72
C TYR A 4 15.49 21.61 -2.04
N VAL A 5 15.79 20.55 -1.31
CA VAL A 5 14.76 19.81 -0.53
C VAL A 5 14.19 20.71 0.56
N GLU A 6 15.04 21.42 1.32
CA GLU A 6 14.63 22.37 2.37
C GLU A 6 13.73 23.49 1.80
N ASP A 7 14.08 24.04 0.63
CA ASP A 7 13.29 25.08 -0.04
C ASP A 7 11.88 24.56 -0.42
N VAL A 8 11.77 23.31 -0.91
CA VAL A 8 10.48 22.69 -1.22
C VAL A 8 9.67 22.44 0.05
N LEU A 9 10.30 21.91 1.11
CA LEU A 9 9.63 21.70 2.41
C LEU A 9 9.11 23.01 2.99
N ALA A 10 9.91 24.07 2.99
CA ALA A 10 9.50 25.40 3.46
C ALA A 10 8.32 25.96 2.62
N SER A 11 8.31 25.70 1.31
CA SER A 11 7.24 26.13 0.43
C SER A 11 5.90 25.46 0.75
N ILE A 12 5.88 24.15 1.04
CA ILE A 12 4.63 23.44 1.40
C ILE A 12 4.14 23.86 2.79
N GLU A 13 5.06 24.08 3.75
CA GLU A 13 4.72 24.57 5.08
C GLU A 13 4.11 25.98 5.02
N GLN A 14 4.64 26.85 4.17
CA GLN A 14 4.09 28.19 3.97
C GLN A 14 2.70 28.17 3.32
N LYS A 15 2.44 27.23 2.39
CA LYS A 15 1.15 27.14 1.69
C LYS A 15 0.05 26.60 2.59
N ASP A 16 0.32 25.54 3.32
CA ASP A 16 -0.65 24.77 4.09
C ASP A 16 -0.13 24.50 5.54
N PRO A 17 0.06 25.52 6.38
CA PRO A 17 0.76 25.39 7.68
C PRO A 17 0.06 24.46 8.67
N GLU A 18 -1.22 24.16 8.47
CA GLU A 18 -1.99 23.21 9.29
C GLU A 18 -1.79 21.73 8.90
N GLN A 19 -1.18 21.43 7.74
CA GLN A 19 -1.03 20.07 7.23
C GLN A 19 0.25 19.38 7.75
N LYS A 20 0.39 19.29 9.06
CA LYS A 20 1.60 18.78 9.73
C LYS A 20 1.95 17.34 9.38
N MET A 21 0.93 16.44 9.33
CA MET A 21 1.17 15.03 9.01
C MET A 21 1.70 14.87 7.58
N PHE A 22 1.21 15.67 6.66
CA PHE A 22 1.71 15.70 5.29
C PHE A 22 3.16 16.21 5.24
N HIS A 23 3.50 17.31 5.94
CA HIS A 23 4.86 17.86 5.97
C HIS A 23 5.87 16.87 6.54
N ASP A 24 5.55 16.23 7.68
CA ASP A 24 6.41 15.23 8.31
C ASP A 24 6.70 14.07 7.38
N THR A 25 5.66 13.56 6.69
CA THR A 25 5.79 12.45 5.74
C THR A 25 6.64 12.82 4.52
N VAL A 26 6.43 14.01 3.95
CA VAL A 26 7.24 14.49 2.81
C VAL A 26 8.69 14.66 3.24
N SER A 27 8.94 15.23 4.42
CA SER A 27 10.28 15.43 4.97
C SER A 27 11.03 14.11 5.15
N GLU A 28 10.36 13.07 5.69
CA GLU A 28 10.94 11.73 5.83
C GLU A 28 11.37 11.16 4.48
N VAL A 29 10.46 11.16 3.51
CA VAL A 29 10.71 10.59 2.18
C VAL A 29 11.81 11.37 1.47
N PHE A 30 11.72 12.71 1.43
CA PHE A 30 12.67 13.54 0.68
C PHE A 30 14.07 13.53 1.27
N SER A 31 14.20 13.31 2.58
CA SER A 31 15.52 13.14 3.22
C SER A 31 16.26 11.92 2.66
N SER A 32 15.56 10.85 2.35
CA SER A 32 16.14 9.60 1.83
C SER A 32 16.55 9.66 0.35
N ILE A 33 15.97 10.59 -0.45
CA ILE A 33 16.23 10.67 -1.90
C ILE A 33 17.32 11.70 -2.28
N VAL A 34 17.87 12.45 -1.32
CA VAL A 34 18.93 13.44 -1.59
C VAL A 34 20.08 12.87 -2.42
N PRO A 35 20.63 11.67 -2.14
CA PRO A 35 21.71 11.11 -2.95
C PRO A 35 21.35 10.92 -4.43
N VAL A 36 20.09 10.59 -4.71
CA VAL A 36 19.59 10.45 -6.10
C VAL A 36 19.54 11.80 -6.81
N LEU A 37 19.09 12.84 -6.12
CA LEU A 37 19.01 14.19 -6.66
C LEU A 37 20.41 14.75 -7.01
N GLU A 38 21.44 14.40 -6.20
CA GLU A 38 22.81 14.82 -6.47
C GLU A 38 23.40 14.23 -7.75
N VAL A 39 23.02 13.00 -8.08
CA VAL A 39 23.47 12.30 -9.28
C VAL A 39 22.63 12.66 -10.52
N HIS A 40 21.38 13.06 -10.32
CA HIS A 40 20.42 13.30 -11.41
C HIS A 40 19.83 14.72 -11.35
N PRO A 41 20.57 15.77 -11.83
CA PRO A 41 20.10 17.17 -11.77
C PRO A 41 18.82 17.42 -12.56
N LYS A 42 18.50 16.56 -13.55
CA LYS A 42 17.25 16.59 -14.33
C LYS A 42 15.98 16.68 -13.48
N TYR A 43 15.97 16.05 -12.29
CA TYR A 43 14.80 16.09 -11.42
C TYR A 43 14.54 17.47 -10.83
N ARG A 44 15.59 18.19 -10.44
CA ARG A 44 15.49 19.59 -10.00
C ARG A 44 15.11 20.54 -11.15
N GLU A 45 15.75 20.39 -12.31
CA GLU A 45 15.51 21.21 -13.49
C GLU A 45 14.04 21.14 -13.95
N ASN A 46 13.40 19.99 -13.77
CA ASN A 46 11.99 19.75 -14.13
C ASN A 46 11.03 19.87 -12.91
N LYS A 47 11.49 20.43 -11.79
CA LYS A 47 10.69 20.67 -10.59
C LYS A 47 9.91 19.44 -10.11
N ILE A 48 10.56 18.27 -10.14
CA ILE A 48 9.88 17.02 -9.82
C ILE A 48 9.37 16.99 -8.39
N LEU A 49 10.12 17.50 -7.41
CA LEU A 49 9.69 17.50 -6.01
C LEU A 49 8.46 18.39 -5.81
N GLU A 50 8.48 19.61 -6.38
CA GLU A 50 7.35 20.53 -6.30
C GLU A 50 6.07 19.95 -6.93
N ARG A 51 6.22 19.19 -8.02
CA ARG A 51 5.11 18.50 -8.69
C ARG A 51 4.60 17.30 -7.90
N MET A 52 5.49 16.59 -7.18
CA MET A 52 5.11 15.43 -6.40
C MET A 52 4.36 15.78 -5.11
N VAL A 53 4.61 16.94 -4.53
CA VAL A 53 3.95 17.37 -3.29
C VAL A 53 2.61 18.09 -3.54
N GLU A 54 2.35 18.50 -4.77
CA GLU A 54 1.07 19.12 -5.14
C GLU A 54 0.14 18.06 -5.75
N PRO A 55 -1.03 17.78 -5.17
CA PRO A 55 -2.01 16.87 -5.76
C PRO A 55 -2.45 17.35 -7.15
N GLU A 56 -2.56 16.45 -8.12
CA GLU A 56 -3.11 16.80 -9.43
C GLU A 56 -4.55 17.29 -9.31
N ARG A 57 -5.31 16.77 -8.32
CA ARG A 57 -6.66 17.23 -8.02
C ARG A 57 -7.09 16.87 -6.61
N THR A 58 -7.78 17.79 -5.95
CA THR A 58 -8.47 17.54 -4.69
C THR A 58 -9.97 17.83 -4.86
N VAL A 59 -10.80 16.86 -4.50
CA VAL A 59 -12.26 16.98 -4.53
C VAL A 59 -12.78 16.93 -3.10
N SER A 60 -13.58 17.93 -2.71
CA SER A 60 -14.29 17.98 -1.43
C SER A 60 -15.76 18.18 -1.70
N PHE A 61 -16.63 17.41 -1.04
CA PHE A 61 -18.07 17.47 -1.26
C PHE A 61 -18.85 17.20 0.03
N ARG A 62 -20.09 17.68 0.06
CA ARG A 62 -21.01 17.43 1.15
C ARG A 62 -21.77 16.13 0.90
N VAL A 63 -21.89 15.29 1.94
CA VAL A 63 -22.66 14.04 1.94
C VAL A 63 -23.86 14.22 2.85
N VAL A 64 -25.08 14.21 2.30
CA VAL A 64 -26.34 14.34 3.04
C VAL A 64 -27.09 13.01 2.98
N TRP A 65 -27.45 12.45 4.14
CA TRP A 65 -28.15 11.18 4.25
C TRP A 65 -29.13 11.18 5.41
N GLN A 66 -30.02 10.20 5.47
CA GLN A 66 -30.98 10.02 6.57
C GLN A 66 -30.63 8.80 7.40
N ASP A 67 -30.67 8.94 8.72
CA ASP A 67 -30.54 7.83 9.65
C ASP A 67 -31.87 7.04 9.80
N ASP A 68 -31.86 5.99 10.59
CA ASP A 68 -33.03 5.12 10.78
C ASP A 68 -34.21 5.83 11.48
N LYS A 69 -33.99 6.98 12.11
CA LYS A 69 -35.04 7.81 12.69
C LYS A 69 -35.65 8.82 11.70
N GLY A 70 -35.08 8.88 10.48
CA GLY A 70 -35.45 9.85 9.46
C GLY A 70 -34.81 11.22 9.67
N GLU A 71 -33.86 11.37 10.59
CA GLU A 71 -33.12 12.60 10.82
C GLU A 71 -32.06 12.82 9.74
N VAL A 72 -31.93 14.08 9.27
CA VAL A 72 -30.94 14.42 8.26
C VAL A 72 -29.56 14.56 8.89
N GLN A 73 -28.62 13.82 8.36
CA GLN A 73 -27.21 13.83 8.75
C GLN A 73 -26.36 14.45 7.65
N VAL A 74 -25.26 15.14 8.05
CA VAL A 74 -24.37 15.83 7.11
C VAL A 74 -22.92 15.47 7.44
N ASN A 75 -22.23 14.90 6.47
CA ASN A 75 -20.80 14.58 6.54
C ASN A 75 -20.04 15.26 5.40
N ARG A 76 -18.72 15.24 5.50
CA ARG A 76 -17.82 15.75 4.48
C ARG A 76 -17.10 14.58 3.79
N GLY A 77 -17.18 14.56 2.47
CA GLY A 77 -16.46 13.60 1.63
C GLY A 77 -15.27 14.23 0.94
N TYR A 78 -14.23 13.41 0.68
CA TYR A 78 -13.01 13.85 0.01
C TYR A 78 -12.48 12.78 -0.95
N ARG A 79 -11.78 13.23 -2.01
CA ARG A 79 -10.89 12.44 -2.83
C ARG A 79 -9.67 13.27 -3.22
N VAL A 80 -8.48 12.84 -2.78
CA VAL A 80 -7.19 13.41 -3.18
C VAL A 80 -6.60 12.53 -4.27
N GLN A 81 -6.58 13.02 -5.49
CA GLN A 81 -5.96 12.42 -6.66
C GLN A 81 -4.53 12.98 -6.75
N MET A 82 -3.58 12.24 -6.17
CA MET A 82 -2.23 12.76 -5.92
C MET A 82 -1.37 12.74 -7.16
N SER A 83 -1.30 11.59 -7.84
CA SER A 83 -0.52 11.45 -9.06
C SER A 83 -1.06 10.34 -9.94
N SER A 84 -1.22 10.64 -11.23
CA SER A 84 -1.57 9.69 -12.30
C SER A 84 -0.36 9.29 -13.16
N ALA A 85 0.85 9.71 -12.81
CA ALA A 85 2.05 9.44 -13.61
C ALA A 85 2.22 7.96 -13.96
N MET A 86 2.00 7.05 -13.00
CA MET A 86 2.16 5.60 -13.20
C MET A 86 0.91 4.90 -13.76
N GLY A 87 -0.23 5.56 -13.84
CA GLY A 87 -1.50 4.99 -14.29
C GLY A 87 -2.72 5.61 -13.58
N PRO A 88 -3.91 5.04 -13.71
CA PRO A 88 -5.11 5.53 -13.03
C PRO A 88 -4.88 5.73 -11.54
N TYR A 89 -5.45 6.80 -10.98
CA TYR A 89 -5.37 7.03 -9.54
C TYR A 89 -5.88 5.80 -8.77
N LYS A 90 -5.16 5.39 -7.72
CA LYS A 90 -5.48 4.18 -6.96
C LYS A 90 -5.24 4.39 -5.48
N GLY A 91 -6.23 4.06 -4.66
CA GLY A 91 -6.09 4.08 -3.21
C GLY A 91 -7.43 3.99 -2.48
N GLY A 92 -7.39 3.64 -1.18
CA GLY A 92 -8.55 3.34 -0.38
C GLY A 92 -9.44 4.54 -0.06
N LEU A 93 -10.67 4.23 0.36
CA LEU A 93 -11.58 5.15 1.02
C LEU A 93 -11.59 4.82 2.51
N ARG A 94 -11.45 5.84 3.37
CA ARG A 94 -11.50 5.70 4.83
C ARG A 94 -12.77 6.37 5.37
N PHE A 95 -13.57 5.63 6.14
CA PHE A 95 -14.70 6.18 6.89
C PHE A 95 -14.38 6.13 8.38
N HIS A 96 -14.03 7.30 8.92
CA HIS A 96 -13.62 7.44 10.32
C HIS A 96 -13.70 8.91 10.75
N PRO A 97 -14.12 9.22 11.99
CA PRO A 97 -14.23 10.61 12.48
C PRO A 97 -12.95 11.45 12.39
N SER A 98 -11.79 10.80 12.40
CA SER A 98 -10.49 11.48 12.28
C SER A 98 -10.11 11.88 10.86
N VAL A 99 -10.94 11.60 9.85
CA VAL A 99 -10.63 11.94 8.45
C VAL A 99 -10.68 13.45 8.25
N THR A 100 -9.54 14.01 7.84
CA THR A 100 -9.36 15.40 7.43
C THR A 100 -8.64 15.44 6.09
N LEU A 101 -8.56 16.61 5.48
CA LEU A 101 -7.81 16.78 4.24
C LEU A 101 -6.31 16.50 4.43
N ASP A 102 -5.71 16.93 5.56
CA ASP A 102 -4.32 16.63 5.91
C ASP A 102 -4.06 15.12 5.96
N VAL A 103 -4.89 14.39 6.72
CA VAL A 103 -4.82 12.92 6.81
C VAL A 103 -4.87 12.27 5.43
N LEU A 104 -5.77 12.73 4.55
CA LEU A 104 -5.91 12.13 3.22
C LEU A 104 -4.81 12.54 2.26
N LYS A 105 -4.28 13.76 2.38
CA LYS A 105 -3.16 14.24 1.54
C LYS A 105 -1.88 13.46 1.85
N PHE A 106 -1.54 13.28 3.14
CA PHE A 106 -0.38 12.47 3.49
C PHE A 106 -0.54 11.00 3.06
N LEU A 107 -1.73 10.41 3.29
CA LEU A 107 -2.00 9.04 2.86
C LEU A 107 -1.98 8.87 1.34
N ALA A 108 -2.41 9.88 0.58
CA ALA A 108 -2.36 9.86 -0.87
C ALA A 108 -0.91 9.93 -1.39
N PHE A 109 -0.08 10.77 -0.77
CA PHE A 109 1.34 10.84 -1.07
C PHE A 109 2.05 9.51 -0.81
N GLU A 110 1.88 8.92 0.37
CA GLU A 110 2.39 7.59 0.70
C GLU A 110 1.90 6.52 -0.29
N GLN A 111 0.64 6.64 -0.73
CA GLN A 111 0.06 5.69 -1.69
C GLN A 111 0.72 5.75 -3.06
N VAL A 112 1.18 6.93 -3.52
CA VAL A 112 1.97 7.06 -4.76
C VAL A 112 3.23 6.21 -4.67
N TYR A 113 3.99 6.32 -3.59
CA TYR A 113 5.23 5.58 -3.37
C TYR A 113 4.97 4.08 -3.28
N LYS A 114 3.99 3.69 -2.47
CA LYS A 114 3.61 2.28 -2.29
C LYS A 114 3.18 1.62 -3.60
N ASN A 115 2.36 2.31 -4.39
CA ASN A 115 1.88 1.81 -5.68
C ASN A 115 3.02 1.68 -6.69
N ALA A 116 3.90 2.68 -6.76
CA ALA A 116 5.06 2.66 -7.64
C ALA A 116 6.00 1.49 -7.35
N LEU A 117 6.15 1.07 -6.08
CA LEU A 117 6.96 -0.10 -5.70
C LEU A 117 6.47 -1.38 -6.36
N THR A 118 5.16 -1.54 -6.58
CA THR A 118 4.62 -2.75 -7.21
C THR A 118 5.09 -2.94 -8.66
N GLY A 119 5.48 -1.85 -9.34
CA GLY A 119 5.78 -1.87 -10.78
C GLY A 119 4.56 -2.04 -11.68
N LEU A 120 3.35 -1.97 -11.12
CA LEU A 120 2.08 -2.08 -11.85
C LEU A 120 1.61 -0.69 -12.30
N PRO A 121 0.82 -0.61 -13.39
CA PRO A 121 0.37 0.66 -13.97
C PRO A 121 -0.76 1.29 -13.15
N ILE A 122 -0.47 1.76 -11.96
CA ILE A 122 -1.39 2.41 -11.03
C ILE A 122 -0.75 3.65 -10.40
N GLY A 123 -1.47 4.75 -10.44
CA GLY A 123 -1.13 6.00 -9.76
C GLY A 123 -1.47 5.97 -8.28
N GLY A 124 -1.54 7.13 -7.64
CA GLY A 124 -1.82 7.25 -6.20
C GLY A 124 -2.96 8.21 -5.89
N ALA A 125 -3.84 7.79 -5.00
CA ALA A 125 -4.94 8.59 -4.46
C ALA A 125 -5.34 8.11 -3.07
N LYS A 126 -6.09 8.95 -2.36
CA LYS A 126 -6.77 8.59 -1.12
C LYS A 126 -8.07 9.37 -0.99
N GLY A 127 -9.07 8.76 -0.39
CA GLY A 127 -10.34 9.44 -0.12
C GLY A 127 -10.98 8.97 1.17
N GLY A 128 -12.13 9.53 1.48
CA GLY A 128 -12.88 9.13 2.66
C GLY A 128 -13.84 10.21 3.16
N SER A 129 -14.31 9.99 4.38
CA SER A 129 -15.26 10.85 5.06
C SER A 129 -15.06 10.77 6.58
N ASP A 130 -15.48 11.82 7.27
CA ASP A 130 -15.61 11.89 8.73
C ASP A 130 -16.78 11.05 9.29
N PHE A 131 -17.46 10.29 8.43
CA PHE A 131 -18.50 9.34 8.84
C PHE A 131 -17.92 8.17 9.65
N ASP A 132 -18.58 7.86 10.76
CA ASP A 132 -18.26 6.66 11.58
C ASP A 132 -19.27 5.54 11.32
N PRO A 133 -18.87 4.43 10.69
CA PRO A 133 -19.76 3.29 10.48
C PRO A 133 -19.99 2.43 11.73
N HIS A 134 -19.22 2.64 12.83
CA HIS A 134 -19.37 1.85 14.03
C HIS A 134 -20.70 2.14 14.73
N GLY A 135 -21.41 1.08 15.09
CA GLY A 135 -22.71 1.18 15.76
C GLY A 135 -23.86 1.63 14.86
N ARG A 136 -23.61 1.83 13.56
CA ARG A 136 -24.64 2.14 12.58
C ARG A 136 -25.27 0.87 12.02
N SER A 137 -26.57 0.95 11.71
CA SER A 137 -27.28 -0.13 11.02
C SER A 137 -26.77 -0.31 9.58
N ASP A 138 -27.00 -1.47 8.98
CA ASP A 138 -26.68 -1.71 7.56
C ASP A 138 -27.42 -0.75 6.65
N ASN A 139 -28.64 -0.32 7.02
CA ASN A 139 -29.45 0.62 6.27
C ASN A 139 -28.84 2.04 6.32
N GLU A 140 -28.44 2.52 7.49
CA GLU A 140 -27.74 3.79 7.66
C GLU A 140 -26.43 3.83 6.85
N VAL A 141 -25.61 2.78 6.93
CA VAL A 141 -24.36 2.67 6.16
C VAL A 141 -24.65 2.64 4.66
N MET A 142 -25.71 1.96 4.23
CA MET A 142 -26.11 1.94 2.82
C MET A 142 -26.54 3.34 2.34
N HIS A 143 -27.37 4.06 3.09
CA HIS A 143 -27.81 5.43 2.75
C HIS A 143 -26.61 6.38 2.64
N PHE A 144 -25.69 6.30 3.61
CA PHE A 144 -24.46 7.08 3.55
C PHE A 144 -23.63 6.76 2.30
N CYS A 145 -23.35 5.48 2.03
CA CYS A 145 -22.57 5.04 0.87
C CYS A 145 -23.20 5.48 -0.46
N GLN A 146 -24.53 5.42 -0.58
CA GLN A 146 -25.25 5.85 -1.77
C GLN A 146 -25.11 7.36 -1.98
N SER A 147 -25.27 8.16 -0.92
CA SER A 147 -25.08 9.61 -0.99
C SER A 147 -23.65 9.98 -1.32
N PHE A 148 -22.67 9.35 -0.66
CA PHE A 148 -21.24 9.55 -0.92
C PHE A 148 -20.86 9.24 -2.37
N MET A 149 -21.34 8.10 -2.91
CA MET A 149 -21.06 7.71 -4.30
C MET A 149 -21.75 8.60 -5.31
N THR A 150 -22.91 9.19 -4.99
CA THR A 150 -23.61 10.13 -5.88
C THR A 150 -22.75 11.33 -6.25
N GLU A 151 -21.92 11.81 -5.32
CA GLU A 151 -20.96 12.87 -5.59
C GLU A 151 -19.66 12.33 -6.19
N LEU A 152 -19.11 11.26 -5.63
CA LEU A 152 -17.81 10.70 -6.05
C LEU A 152 -17.83 10.16 -7.49
N CYS A 153 -18.96 9.61 -7.97
CA CYS A 153 -19.06 8.96 -9.29
C CYS A 153 -18.68 9.85 -10.48
N ARG A 154 -18.67 11.18 -10.29
CA ARG A 154 -18.26 12.14 -11.32
C ARG A 154 -16.76 12.20 -11.55
N HIS A 155 -15.98 11.67 -10.61
CA HIS A 155 -14.54 11.83 -10.53
C HIS A 155 -13.76 10.52 -10.63
N ILE A 156 -14.47 9.37 -10.69
CA ILE A 156 -13.88 8.03 -10.70
C ILE A 156 -14.30 7.24 -11.95
N GLY A 157 -13.56 6.18 -12.22
CA GLY A 157 -13.83 5.27 -13.34
C GLY A 157 -12.69 4.28 -13.49
N PRO A 158 -12.91 3.14 -14.20
CA PRO A 158 -11.92 2.06 -14.32
C PRO A 158 -10.55 2.52 -14.87
N ASN A 159 -10.55 3.54 -15.73
CA ASN A 159 -9.36 4.07 -16.38
C ASN A 159 -8.96 5.48 -15.89
N VAL A 160 -9.62 5.99 -14.85
CA VAL A 160 -9.39 7.34 -14.31
C VAL A 160 -8.92 7.26 -12.86
N ASP A 161 -9.76 6.72 -11.99
CA ASP A 161 -9.54 6.63 -10.56
C ASP A 161 -10.30 5.43 -9.99
N VAL A 162 -9.59 4.52 -9.34
CA VAL A 162 -10.15 3.27 -8.83
C VAL A 162 -10.00 3.19 -7.31
N PRO A 163 -11.01 3.64 -6.54
CA PRO A 163 -11.01 3.52 -5.09
C PRO A 163 -11.03 2.05 -4.62
N ALA A 164 -10.63 1.84 -3.38
CA ALA A 164 -10.64 0.55 -2.69
C ALA A 164 -11.12 0.69 -1.25
N GLY A 165 -11.17 -0.40 -0.50
CA GLY A 165 -11.41 -0.38 0.94
C GLY A 165 -10.21 0.13 1.76
N ASP A 166 -10.50 0.64 2.94
CA ASP A 166 -9.56 1.05 3.99
C ASP A 166 -10.30 1.01 5.34
N ILE A 167 -9.82 1.66 6.39
CA ILE A 167 -10.50 1.72 7.70
C ILE A 167 -11.96 2.16 7.52
N GLY A 168 -12.89 1.40 8.09
CA GLY A 168 -14.33 1.66 8.00
C GLY A 168 -14.98 1.38 6.63
N VAL A 169 -14.21 0.84 5.66
CA VAL A 169 -14.71 0.48 4.33
C VAL A 169 -14.25 -0.93 3.97
N GLY A 170 -15.12 -1.88 4.20
CA GLY A 170 -14.94 -3.29 3.85
C GLY A 170 -15.77 -3.70 2.63
N GLY A 171 -15.91 -5.01 2.44
CA GLY A 171 -16.70 -5.57 1.32
C GLY A 171 -18.16 -5.16 1.31
N ARG A 172 -18.77 -4.89 2.48
CA ARG A 172 -20.13 -4.36 2.61
C ARG A 172 -20.25 -2.96 1.99
N GLU A 173 -19.42 -2.03 2.44
CA GLU A 173 -19.39 -0.64 1.97
C GLU A 173 -19.04 -0.58 0.48
N ILE A 174 -18.05 -1.35 0.04
CA ILE A 174 -17.70 -1.46 -1.39
C ILE A 174 -18.90 -1.94 -2.21
N GLY A 175 -19.68 -2.89 -1.70
CA GLY A 175 -20.91 -3.35 -2.36
C GLY A 175 -21.95 -2.24 -2.53
N TYR A 176 -22.21 -1.47 -1.47
CA TYR A 176 -23.17 -0.35 -1.52
C TYR A 176 -22.70 0.77 -2.46
N LEU A 177 -21.41 1.12 -2.42
CA LEU A 177 -20.79 2.10 -3.31
C LEU A 177 -20.88 1.63 -4.78
N PHE A 178 -20.54 0.38 -5.06
CA PHE A 178 -20.59 -0.19 -6.41
C PHE A 178 -22.04 -0.22 -6.95
N GLY A 179 -23.00 -0.65 -6.12
CA GLY A 179 -24.41 -0.68 -6.50
C GLY A 179 -24.95 0.69 -6.89
N GLN A 180 -24.55 1.75 -6.17
CA GLN A 180 -24.97 3.12 -6.48
C GLN A 180 -24.27 3.65 -7.75
N TYR A 181 -22.96 3.41 -7.90
CA TYR A 181 -22.24 3.78 -9.12
C TYR A 181 -22.92 3.19 -10.36
N LYS A 182 -23.19 1.87 -10.33
CA LYS A 182 -23.86 1.16 -11.43
C LYS A 182 -25.22 1.80 -11.80
N ARG A 183 -26.02 2.20 -10.80
CA ARG A 183 -27.34 2.85 -11.03
C ARG A 183 -27.20 4.22 -11.70
N ILE A 184 -26.19 5.02 -11.27
CA ILE A 184 -26.00 6.39 -11.81
C ILE A 184 -25.42 6.36 -13.21
N ARG A 185 -24.45 5.47 -13.44
CA ARG A 185 -23.72 5.39 -14.71
C ARG A 185 -24.43 4.56 -15.78
N ASP A 186 -25.45 3.81 -15.39
CA ASP A 186 -26.14 2.81 -16.25
C ASP A 186 -25.16 1.88 -16.97
N SER A 187 -24.08 1.47 -16.25
CA SER A 187 -22.98 0.65 -16.76
C SER A 187 -22.48 -0.31 -15.69
N TYR A 188 -22.12 -1.52 -16.10
CA TYR A 188 -21.47 -2.51 -15.25
C TYR A 188 -19.96 -2.41 -15.37
N ASP A 189 -19.38 -1.34 -14.81
CA ASP A 189 -17.94 -1.08 -14.81
C ASP A 189 -17.29 -1.82 -13.62
N ALA A 190 -17.08 -3.12 -13.76
CA ALA A 190 -16.56 -3.97 -12.67
C ALA A 190 -15.24 -3.46 -12.09
N GLY A 191 -14.40 -2.81 -12.91
CA GLY A 191 -13.11 -2.26 -12.53
C GLY A 191 -13.14 -0.91 -11.82
N VAL A 192 -14.32 -0.30 -11.56
CA VAL A 192 -14.40 1.04 -10.94
C VAL A 192 -13.96 1.06 -9.48
N LEU A 193 -14.10 -0.05 -8.77
CA LEU A 193 -13.72 -0.25 -7.37
C LEU A 193 -13.01 -1.58 -7.21
N THR A 194 -12.06 -1.65 -6.29
CA THR A 194 -11.44 -2.92 -5.87
C THR A 194 -11.72 -3.23 -4.40
N GLY A 195 -11.44 -4.47 -3.98
CA GLY A 195 -11.84 -4.99 -2.67
C GLY A 195 -13.29 -5.47 -2.67
N LYS A 196 -13.83 -5.75 -3.84
CA LYS A 196 -15.13 -6.40 -4.00
C LYS A 196 -15.10 -7.82 -3.45
N ARG A 197 -16.26 -8.33 -3.05
CA ARG A 197 -16.39 -9.75 -2.73
C ARG A 197 -16.27 -10.58 -4.01
N VAL A 198 -15.85 -11.84 -3.85
CA VAL A 198 -15.62 -12.76 -4.97
C VAL A 198 -16.90 -13.00 -5.79
N ASP A 199 -18.07 -12.96 -5.12
CA ASP A 199 -19.38 -13.17 -5.75
C ASP A 199 -19.84 -12.04 -6.69
N TYR A 200 -19.14 -10.90 -6.72
CA TYR A 200 -19.36 -9.83 -7.70
C TYR A 200 -18.05 -9.24 -8.25
N TRP A 201 -17.17 -10.13 -8.72
CA TRP A 201 -15.94 -9.82 -9.45
C TRP A 201 -14.77 -9.29 -8.63
N GLY A 202 -14.74 -9.58 -7.32
CA GLY A 202 -13.53 -9.43 -6.52
C GLY A 202 -12.50 -10.52 -6.84
N SER A 203 -11.25 -10.27 -6.53
CA SER A 203 -10.15 -11.23 -6.73
C SER A 203 -10.04 -12.22 -5.58
N LEU A 204 -9.80 -13.48 -5.90
CA LEU A 204 -9.27 -14.46 -4.94
C LEU A 204 -7.92 -13.99 -4.39
N ALA A 205 -7.50 -14.51 -3.27
CA ALA A 205 -6.28 -14.13 -2.53
C ALA A 205 -6.20 -12.64 -2.10
N ARG A 206 -7.25 -11.82 -2.31
CA ARG A 206 -7.21 -10.39 -1.91
C ARG A 206 -7.20 -10.21 -0.39
N THR A 207 -7.92 -11.05 0.34
CA THR A 207 -8.01 -11.00 1.80
C THR A 207 -6.67 -11.37 2.43
N GLU A 208 -6.00 -12.35 1.86
CA GLU A 208 -4.71 -12.89 2.27
C GLU A 208 -3.53 -11.99 1.89
N ALA A 209 -3.68 -11.23 0.83
CA ALA A 209 -2.61 -10.57 0.08
C ALA A 209 -1.64 -9.73 0.91
N THR A 210 -2.11 -9.02 1.93
CA THR A 210 -1.22 -8.17 2.75
C THR A 210 -0.35 -9.03 3.66
N GLY A 211 -0.95 -10.01 4.36
CA GLY A 211 -0.22 -10.93 5.24
C GLY A 211 0.74 -11.83 4.46
N TYR A 212 0.27 -12.41 3.35
CA TYR A 212 1.12 -13.23 2.47
C TYR A 212 2.26 -12.43 1.86
N GLY A 213 1.95 -11.24 1.34
CA GLY A 213 2.95 -10.33 0.79
C GLY A 213 4.03 -9.94 1.80
N LEU A 214 3.64 -9.67 3.03
CA LEU A 214 4.57 -9.41 4.12
C LEU A 214 5.58 -10.56 4.28
N LEU A 215 5.09 -11.79 4.36
CA LEU A 215 5.95 -12.96 4.52
C LEU A 215 6.81 -13.22 3.27
N TYR A 216 6.31 -12.97 2.07
CA TYR A 216 7.12 -13.07 0.85
C TYR A 216 8.27 -12.06 0.86
N PHE A 217 8.02 -10.82 1.29
CA PHE A 217 9.07 -9.80 1.40
C PHE A 217 10.09 -10.17 2.47
N VAL A 218 9.63 -10.51 3.69
CA VAL A 218 10.49 -10.90 4.81
C VAL A 218 11.34 -12.12 4.45
N LYS A 219 10.73 -13.13 3.81
CA LYS A 219 11.48 -14.32 3.36
C LYS A 219 12.59 -13.95 2.37
N ASN A 220 12.33 -13.13 1.36
CA ASN A 220 13.37 -12.68 0.43
C ASN A 220 14.50 -11.91 1.15
N MET A 221 14.15 -11.09 2.16
CA MET A 221 15.13 -10.37 2.98
C MET A 221 16.01 -11.31 3.79
N LEU A 222 15.43 -12.35 4.40
CA LEU A 222 16.16 -13.37 5.18
C LEU A 222 17.01 -14.26 4.29
N ASP A 223 16.45 -14.75 3.18
CA ASP A 223 17.16 -15.60 2.20
C ASP A 223 18.44 -14.92 1.66
N ALA A 224 18.38 -13.61 1.43
CA ALA A 224 19.54 -12.84 0.99
C ALA A 224 20.66 -12.75 2.03
N LYS A 225 20.38 -13.09 3.28
CA LYS A 225 21.35 -13.20 4.38
C LYS A 225 21.66 -14.65 4.76
N GLY A 226 21.11 -15.63 4.03
CA GLY A 226 21.27 -17.05 4.33
C GLY A 226 20.56 -17.50 5.61
N ILE A 227 19.52 -16.77 6.03
CA ILE A 227 18.71 -17.07 7.22
C ILE A 227 17.45 -17.80 6.78
N ASP A 228 17.25 -19.02 7.27
CA ASP A 228 15.99 -19.74 7.02
C ASP A 228 14.89 -19.24 7.95
N LEU A 229 13.68 -19.11 7.42
CA LEU A 229 12.49 -18.79 8.18
C LEU A 229 11.97 -19.98 9.01
N ALA A 230 12.21 -21.20 8.51
CA ALA A 230 11.82 -22.43 9.20
C ALA A 230 12.51 -22.53 10.59
N GLY A 231 11.73 -22.91 11.58
CA GLY A 231 12.16 -23.04 12.97
C GLY A 231 12.33 -21.71 13.74
N LYS A 232 12.12 -20.56 13.09
CA LYS A 232 12.18 -19.26 13.77
C LYS A 232 10.94 -19.03 14.64
N THR A 233 11.15 -18.38 15.77
CA THR A 233 10.07 -17.92 16.65
C THR A 233 9.65 -16.52 16.20
N ILE A 234 8.35 -16.35 15.93
CA ILE A 234 7.77 -15.10 15.46
C ILE A 234 6.76 -14.54 16.44
N VAL A 235 6.87 -13.26 16.72
CA VAL A 235 5.88 -12.46 17.44
C VAL A 235 5.07 -11.64 16.45
N VAL A 236 3.75 -11.78 16.49
CA VAL A 236 2.79 -11.05 15.66
C VAL A 236 1.87 -10.25 16.56
N SER A 237 1.65 -8.96 16.24
CA SER A 237 0.58 -8.16 16.84
C SER A 237 -0.67 -8.17 15.97
N GLY A 238 -1.82 -7.95 16.60
CA GLY A 238 -3.12 -7.96 15.91
C GLY A 238 -3.74 -9.35 15.77
N SER A 239 -4.98 -9.35 15.35
CA SER A 239 -5.80 -10.54 15.03
C SER A 239 -6.80 -10.23 13.90
N GLY A 240 -6.55 -9.17 13.14
CA GLY A 240 -7.26 -8.83 11.91
C GLY A 240 -6.69 -9.56 10.69
N ASN A 241 -7.15 -9.21 9.49
CA ASN A 241 -6.74 -9.90 8.25
C ASN A 241 -5.22 -9.96 8.06
N VAL A 242 -4.50 -8.85 8.26
CA VAL A 242 -3.05 -8.82 8.07
C VAL A 242 -2.36 -9.82 9.00
N ALA A 243 -2.68 -9.76 10.30
CA ALA A 243 -2.10 -10.66 11.30
C ALA A 243 -2.46 -12.12 11.04
N THR A 244 -3.74 -12.42 10.80
CA THR A 244 -4.24 -13.79 10.55
C THR A 244 -3.49 -14.45 9.39
N TYR A 245 -3.37 -13.76 8.28
CA TYR A 245 -2.72 -14.31 7.09
C TYR A 245 -1.20 -14.22 7.12
N ALA A 246 -0.62 -13.33 7.94
CA ALA A 246 0.80 -13.37 8.26
C ALA A 246 1.15 -14.61 9.10
N ILE A 247 0.32 -14.94 10.12
CA ILE A 247 0.46 -16.16 10.92
C ILE A 247 0.36 -17.39 10.02
N GLU A 248 -0.67 -17.47 9.18
CA GLU A 248 -0.88 -18.60 8.26
C GLU A 248 0.34 -18.86 7.38
N LYS A 249 0.83 -17.83 6.70
CA LYS A 249 1.96 -17.97 5.79
C LYS A 249 3.28 -18.23 6.53
N ALA A 250 3.47 -17.68 7.73
CA ALA A 250 4.64 -17.96 8.56
C ALA A 250 4.68 -19.44 9.00
N GLN A 251 3.54 -19.97 9.43
CA GLN A 251 3.41 -21.39 9.81
C GLN A 251 3.60 -22.33 8.60
N GLU A 252 3.08 -21.94 7.43
CA GLU A 252 3.30 -22.67 6.17
C GLU A 252 4.79 -22.76 5.80
N TYR A 253 5.58 -21.72 6.12
CA TYR A 253 7.03 -21.73 5.98
C TYR A 253 7.77 -22.42 7.12
N GLY A 254 7.09 -23.06 8.05
CA GLY A 254 7.67 -23.81 9.16
C GLY A 254 8.18 -22.96 10.32
N ALA A 255 7.78 -21.69 10.40
CA ALA A 255 8.06 -20.86 11.56
C ALA A 255 7.03 -21.09 12.69
N LYS A 256 7.46 -20.85 13.94
CA LYS A 256 6.58 -20.92 15.11
C LYS A 256 6.11 -19.51 15.49
N VAL A 257 4.83 -19.21 15.25
CA VAL A 257 4.22 -17.97 15.69
C VAL A 257 3.66 -18.18 17.09
N VAL A 258 4.11 -17.39 18.06
CA VAL A 258 3.80 -17.59 19.49
C VAL A 258 2.84 -16.55 20.07
N THR A 259 2.45 -15.53 19.30
CA THR A 259 1.55 -14.48 19.79
C THR A 259 0.53 -14.06 18.74
N CYS A 260 -0.60 -13.55 19.24
CA CYS A 260 -1.52 -12.67 18.54
C CYS A 260 -2.15 -11.70 19.55
N SER A 261 -2.70 -10.57 19.11
CA SER A 261 -3.23 -9.55 20.01
C SER A 261 -4.51 -8.89 19.50
N ASP A 262 -5.24 -8.26 20.38
CA ASP A 262 -6.28 -7.27 20.04
C ASP A 262 -6.09 -6.01 20.91
N SER A 263 -7.04 -5.07 20.83
CA SER A 263 -6.93 -3.79 21.58
C SER A 263 -6.85 -3.93 23.10
N ASN A 264 -7.26 -5.06 23.66
CA ASN A 264 -7.33 -5.28 25.11
C ASN A 264 -6.08 -5.98 25.65
N GLY A 265 -5.46 -6.88 24.85
CA GLY A 265 -4.32 -7.65 25.30
C GLY A 265 -3.73 -8.54 24.23
N TYR A 266 -2.89 -9.47 24.65
CA TYR A 266 -2.26 -10.44 23.74
C TYR A 266 -2.26 -11.84 24.34
N ILE A 267 -2.20 -12.83 23.46
CA ILE A 267 -1.96 -14.24 23.78
C ILE A 267 -0.48 -14.52 23.60
N TYR A 268 0.09 -15.28 24.53
CA TYR A 268 1.35 -15.97 24.37
C TYR A 268 1.11 -17.48 24.45
N ASP A 269 1.38 -18.20 23.37
CA ASP A 269 1.30 -19.67 23.33
C ASP A 269 2.68 -20.23 23.00
N PRO A 270 3.39 -20.83 23.96
CA PRO A 270 4.75 -21.35 23.75
C PRO A 270 4.79 -22.53 22.77
N GLU A 271 3.68 -23.23 22.54
CA GLU A 271 3.58 -24.32 21.57
C GLU A 271 3.29 -23.82 20.15
N GLY A 272 2.88 -22.56 20.01
CA GLY A 272 2.52 -21.90 18.76
C GLY A 272 1.02 -21.69 18.64
N ILE A 273 0.65 -20.55 18.07
CA ILE A 273 -0.76 -20.15 17.89
C ILE A 273 -1.52 -21.16 17.03
N ASP A 274 -2.64 -21.67 17.54
CA ASP A 274 -3.64 -22.37 16.75
C ASP A 274 -4.44 -21.34 15.93
N LEU A 275 -4.11 -21.26 14.65
CA LEU A 275 -4.74 -20.32 13.74
C LEU A 275 -6.23 -20.59 13.52
N ALA A 276 -6.65 -21.87 13.57
CA ALA A 276 -8.06 -22.23 13.40
C ALA A 276 -8.90 -21.68 14.55
N ALA A 277 -8.40 -21.77 15.78
CA ALA A 277 -9.04 -21.18 16.95
C ALA A 277 -9.12 -19.64 16.85
N VAL A 278 -8.05 -18.98 16.39
CA VAL A 278 -8.05 -17.52 16.18
C VAL A 278 -9.09 -17.13 15.14
N LYS A 279 -9.15 -17.83 13.99
CA LYS A 279 -10.16 -17.59 12.94
C LYS A 279 -11.58 -17.78 13.46
N GLU A 280 -11.83 -18.84 14.20
CA GLU A 280 -13.14 -19.10 14.82
C GLU A 280 -13.56 -17.95 15.74
N ILE A 281 -12.68 -17.52 16.65
CA ILE A 281 -12.95 -16.42 17.59
C ILE A 281 -13.21 -15.11 16.85
N LYS A 282 -12.32 -14.75 15.91
CA LYS A 282 -12.32 -13.39 15.30
C LYS A 282 -13.25 -13.24 14.11
N GLN A 283 -13.34 -14.25 13.24
CA GLN A 283 -14.07 -14.15 11.97
C GLN A 283 -15.49 -14.72 12.09
N VAL A 284 -15.69 -15.78 12.85
CA VAL A 284 -17.00 -16.41 13.02
C VAL A 284 -17.76 -15.79 14.19
N ARG A 285 -17.22 -15.88 15.41
CA ARG A 285 -17.89 -15.41 16.63
C ARG A 285 -17.75 -13.90 16.87
N ARG A 286 -16.81 -13.23 16.19
CA ARG A 286 -16.46 -11.81 16.39
C ARG A 286 -16.10 -11.48 17.85
N GLY A 287 -15.54 -12.47 18.55
CA GLY A 287 -15.15 -12.42 19.96
C GLY A 287 -13.81 -11.71 20.21
N ARG A 288 -13.35 -11.79 21.44
CA ARG A 288 -12.07 -11.25 21.88
C ARG A 288 -11.01 -12.35 21.95
N ILE A 289 -9.75 -11.98 21.68
CA ILE A 289 -8.64 -12.94 21.64
C ILE A 289 -8.44 -13.66 22.99
N LYS A 290 -8.83 -13.05 24.10
CA LYS A 290 -8.80 -13.63 25.45
C LYS A 290 -9.56 -14.96 25.54
N GLU A 291 -10.58 -15.19 24.68
CA GLU A 291 -11.33 -16.47 24.66
C GLU A 291 -10.46 -17.66 24.22
N TYR A 292 -9.30 -17.41 23.61
CA TYR A 292 -8.38 -18.44 23.16
C TYR A 292 -7.90 -19.36 24.31
N VAL A 293 -7.59 -18.78 25.48
CA VAL A 293 -7.08 -19.56 26.63
C VAL A 293 -8.14 -20.49 27.27
N GLU A 294 -9.42 -20.34 26.93
CA GLU A 294 -10.48 -21.25 27.40
C GLU A 294 -10.32 -22.66 26.80
N THR A 295 -9.75 -22.77 25.63
CA THR A 295 -9.52 -24.03 24.90
C THR A 295 -8.04 -24.41 24.80
N HIS A 296 -7.12 -23.51 25.15
CA HIS A 296 -5.67 -23.70 25.07
C HIS A 296 -5.02 -23.40 26.44
N PRO A 297 -5.07 -24.35 27.39
CA PRO A 297 -4.63 -24.12 28.76
C PRO A 297 -3.13 -23.88 28.93
N GLN A 298 -2.33 -24.21 27.93
CA GLN A 298 -0.88 -23.90 27.87
C GLN A 298 -0.60 -22.44 27.51
N ALA A 299 -1.58 -21.76 26.93
CA ALA A 299 -1.44 -20.37 26.53
C ALA A 299 -1.78 -19.41 27.65
N GLU A 300 -1.14 -18.25 27.63
CA GLU A 300 -1.34 -17.18 28.61
C GLU A 300 -2.00 -15.96 27.92
N TYR A 301 -2.97 -15.35 28.60
CA TYR A 301 -3.51 -14.06 28.19
C TYR A 301 -2.94 -12.96 29.09
N HIS A 302 -2.45 -11.90 28.49
CA HIS A 302 -1.92 -10.72 29.15
C HIS A 302 -2.72 -9.48 28.74
N GLU A 303 -3.13 -8.68 29.74
CA GLU A 303 -3.75 -7.40 29.47
C GLU A 303 -2.73 -6.36 28.95
N GLY A 304 -3.18 -5.47 28.07
CA GLY A 304 -2.33 -4.45 27.45
C GLY A 304 -1.59 -4.95 26.20
N CYS A 305 -2.11 -4.60 25.04
CA CYS A 305 -1.64 -5.14 23.75
C CYS A 305 -0.13 -4.85 23.46
N ARG A 306 0.44 -3.76 23.98
CA ARG A 306 1.86 -3.41 23.77
C ARG A 306 2.83 -4.33 24.51
N GLY A 307 2.37 -5.07 25.51
CA GLY A 307 3.18 -6.07 26.21
C GLY A 307 3.69 -7.18 25.30
N VAL A 308 3.07 -7.39 24.14
CA VAL A 308 3.50 -8.39 23.14
C VAL A 308 4.98 -8.22 22.74
N TRP A 309 5.52 -6.99 22.79
CA TRP A 309 6.91 -6.70 22.44
C TRP A 309 7.95 -7.11 23.48
N THR A 310 7.51 -7.60 24.63
CA THR A 310 8.40 -8.19 25.66
C THR A 310 8.69 -9.67 25.45
N VAL A 311 7.91 -10.34 24.58
CA VAL A 311 8.07 -11.76 24.29
C VAL A 311 9.33 -12.00 23.46
N LYS A 312 10.17 -12.94 23.90
CA LYS A 312 11.41 -13.29 23.21
C LYS A 312 11.11 -13.98 21.88
N CYS A 313 11.75 -13.50 20.81
CA CYS A 313 11.57 -14.03 19.46
C CYS A 313 12.75 -13.72 18.53
N ASP A 314 12.78 -14.36 17.38
CA ASP A 314 13.74 -14.07 16.31
C ASP A 314 13.22 -12.96 15.39
N ILE A 315 11.91 -12.94 15.12
CA ILE A 315 11.29 -12.05 14.12
C ILE A 315 10.03 -11.41 14.72
N VAL A 316 9.83 -10.15 14.39
CA VAL A 316 8.66 -9.36 14.80
C VAL A 316 7.86 -8.89 13.60
N LEU A 317 6.55 -9.11 13.64
CA LEU A 317 5.63 -8.68 12.60
C LEU A 317 4.52 -7.80 13.22
N PRO A 318 4.72 -6.47 13.29
CA PRO A 318 3.68 -5.55 13.73
C PRO A 318 2.57 -5.46 12.68
N CYS A 319 1.40 -6.04 12.98
CA CYS A 319 0.27 -6.20 12.06
C CYS A 319 -1.04 -5.58 12.58
N ALA A 320 -1.00 -4.83 13.68
CA ALA A 320 -2.20 -4.28 14.31
C ALA A 320 -2.48 -2.84 13.87
N THR A 321 -1.70 -1.88 14.39
CA THR A 321 -2.02 -0.45 14.23
C THR A 321 -0.77 0.42 14.02
N GLN A 322 -1.02 1.65 13.60
CA GLN A 322 0.01 2.69 13.55
C GLN A 322 0.57 2.99 14.95
N GLY A 323 1.88 3.22 15.05
CA GLY A 323 2.56 3.67 16.27
C GLY A 323 2.58 2.65 17.41
N GLU A 324 2.56 1.36 17.11
CA GLU A 324 2.57 0.30 18.12
C GLU A 324 3.97 -0.07 18.66
N ILE A 325 5.03 0.24 17.92
CA ILE A 325 6.43 0.08 18.36
C ILE A 325 7.08 1.45 18.54
N ASP A 326 7.31 1.85 19.77
CA ASP A 326 8.10 3.01 20.13
C ASP A 326 9.58 2.63 20.41
N LEU A 327 10.42 3.62 20.70
CA LEU A 327 11.84 3.40 20.99
C LEU A 327 12.07 2.47 22.19
N ALA A 328 11.21 2.52 23.21
CA ALA A 328 11.33 1.65 24.38
C ALA A 328 11.07 0.19 24.02
N SER A 329 10.01 -0.05 23.23
CA SER A 329 9.69 -1.37 22.67
C SER A 329 10.81 -1.88 21.77
N ALA A 330 11.37 -1.02 20.89
CA ALA A 330 12.49 -1.40 20.02
C ALA A 330 13.74 -1.82 20.82
N LYS A 331 14.09 -1.09 21.88
CA LYS A 331 15.19 -1.46 22.78
C LYS A 331 14.97 -2.82 23.46
N THR A 332 13.74 -3.08 23.89
CA THR A 332 13.38 -4.37 24.50
C THR A 332 13.53 -5.52 23.50
N LEU A 333 13.01 -5.36 22.28
CA LEU A 333 13.11 -6.33 21.21
C LEU A 333 14.56 -6.65 20.85
N VAL A 334 15.40 -5.62 20.72
CA VAL A 334 16.84 -5.83 20.45
C VAL A 334 17.54 -6.54 21.62
N ALA A 335 17.26 -6.15 22.85
CA ALA A 335 17.80 -6.82 24.04
C ALA A 335 17.37 -8.30 24.12
N ASN A 336 16.19 -8.64 23.63
CA ASN A 336 15.66 -9.99 23.53
C ASN A 336 16.25 -10.80 22.34
N GLY A 337 17.08 -10.17 21.47
CA GLY A 337 17.79 -10.83 20.38
C GLY A 337 17.03 -10.88 19.06
N VAL A 338 16.07 -9.97 18.82
CA VAL A 338 15.38 -9.90 17.54
C VAL A 338 16.35 -9.67 16.37
N THR A 339 16.20 -10.43 15.30
CA THR A 339 17.06 -10.36 14.12
C THR A 339 16.39 -9.66 12.93
N ALA A 340 15.07 -9.67 12.89
CA ALA A 340 14.31 -9.05 11.81
C ALA A 340 12.97 -8.46 12.28
N VAL A 341 12.59 -7.34 11.68
CA VAL A 341 11.28 -6.70 11.82
C VAL A 341 10.64 -6.58 10.44
N GLY A 342 9.37 -6.99 10.30
CA GLY A 342 8.61 -6.85 9.06
C GLY A 342 7.28 -6.15 9.31
N GLU A 343 7.12 -4.95 8.78
CA GLU A 343 5.94 -4.11 9.04
C GLU A 343 4.73 -4.50 8.18
N GLY A 344 3.73 -5.13 8.81
CA GLY A 344 2.45 -5.47 8.19
C GLY A 344 1.42 -4.35 8.25
N ALA A 345 1.35 -3.63 9.37
CA ALA A 345 0.52 -2.44 9.52
C ALA A 345 1.15 -1.23 8.78
N ASN A 346 0.38 -0.15 8.62
CA ASN A 346 0.93 1.10 8.10
C ASN A 346 1.61 1.87 9.25
N MET A 347 2.88 2.23 9.07
CA MET A 347 3.68 3.01 10.03
C MET A 347 3.56 2.50 11.49
N PRO A 348 3.78 1.20 11.75
CA PRO A 348 3.64 0.67 13.09
C PRO A 348 4.81 1.08 14.02
N SER A 349 5.99 1.33 13.47
CA SER A 349 7.17 1.77 14.23
C SER A 349 7.36 3.28 14.15
N SER A 350 7.78 3.90 15.25
CA SER A 350 8.20 5.30 15.27
C SER A 350 9.54 5.49 14.56
N LEU A 351 9.82 6.68 14.06
CA LEU A 351 11.07 6.95 13.32
C LEU A 351 12.32 6.71 14.14
N ASP A 352 12.29 7.01 15.43
CA ASP A 352 13.38 6.73 16.37
C ASP A 352 13.55 5.22 16.63
N ALA A 353 12.46 4.45 16.64
CA ALA A 353 12.51 2.99 16.71
C ALA A 353 13.15 2.41 15.44
N ILE A 354 12.76 2.88 14.24
CA ILE A 354 13.36 2.47 12.96
C ILE A 354 14.86 2.76 12.94
N ALA A 355 15.25 4.00 13.30
CA ALA A 355 16.66 4.40 13.35
C ALA A 355 17.45 3.52 14.33
N TYR A 356 16.86 3.17 15.47
CA TYR A 356 17.49 2.29 16.44
C TYR A 356 17.66 0.87 15.90
N PHE A 357 16.66 0.26 15.25
CA PHE A 357 16.79 -1.04 14.61
C PHE A 357 17.92 -1.05 13.57
N GLN A 358 17.99 -0.04 12.71
CA GLN A 358 19.05 0.10 11.70
C GLN A 358 20.44 0.22 12.36
N GLN A 359 20.57 1.04 13.41
CA GLN A 359 21.82 1.17 14.17
C GLN A 359 22.27 -0.16 14.78
N GLN A 360 21.35 -0.97 15.26
CA GLN A 360 21.61 -2.29 15.86
C GLN A 360 21.74 -3.41 14.82
N LYS A 361 21.72 -3.08 13.50
CA LYS A 361 21.82 -4.05 12.40
C LYS A 361 20.69 -5.09 12.38
N VAL A 362 19.55 -4.78 12.93
CA VAL A 362 18.32 -5.59 12.77
C VAL A 362 17.83 -5.42 11.34
N LEU A 363 17.52 -6.51 10.66
CA LEU A 363 16.95 -6.47 9.32
C LEU A 363 15.55 -5.85 9.37
N PHE A 364 15.32 -4.83 8.58
CA PHE A 364 14.08 -4.05 8.66
C PHE A 364 13.36 -3.98 7.31
N ALA A 365 12.15 -4.54 7.26
CA ALA A 365 11.26 -4.51 6.11
C ALA A 365 10.21 -3.40 6.29
N PRO A 366 10.36 -2.24 5.62
CA PRO A 366 9.51 -1.08 5.84
C PRO A 366 8.08 -1.29 5.32
N ALA A 367 7.10 -0.72 6.00
CA ALA A 367 5.67 -0.90 5.75
C ALA A 367 5.27 -0.72 4.28
N LYS A 368 5.68 0.41 3.66
CA LYS A 368 5.30 0.72 2.28
C LYS A 368 5.76 -0.32 1.24
N ALA A 369 6.82 -1.08 1.54
CA ALA A 369 7.31 -2.17 0.70
C ALA A 369 6.74 -3.53 1.17
N ALA A 370 6.84 -3.84 2.46
CA ALA A 370 6.49 -5.14 3.01
C ALA A 370 4.97 -5.42 2.95
N ASN A 371 4.12 -4.42 3.18
CA ASN A 371 2.67 -4.58 3.15
C ASN A 371 2.00 -4.22 1.79
N ALA A 372 2.80 -4.04 0.74
CA ALA A 372 2.29 -3.70 -0.60
C ALA A 372 1.47 -4.82 -1.27
N GLY A 373 1.44 -6.02 -0.69
CA GLY A 373 0.69 -7.15 -1.23
C GLY A 373 -0.79 -6.85 -1.46
N GLY A 374 -1.42 -6.13 -0.52
CA GLY A 374 -2.83 -5.76 -0.65
C GLY A 374 -3.14 -4.89 -1.86
N VAL A 375 -2.32 -3.86 -2.14
CA VAL A 375 -2.51 -3.02 -3.33
C VAL A 375 -2.06 -3.73 -4.61
N ALA A 376 -1.06 -4.60 -4.54
CA ALA A 376 -0.66 -5.43 -5.68
C ALA A 376 -1.83 -6.30 -6.15
N VAL A 377 -2.48 -7.06 -5.26
CA VAL A 377 -3.66 -7.87 -5.64
C VAL A 377 -4.85 -6.99 -6.02
N SER A 378 -5.00 -5.78 -5.46
CA SER A 378 -6.01 -4.83 -5.95
C SER A 378 -5.77 -4.43 -7.41
N ALA A 379 -4.53 -4.25 -7.84
CA ALA A 379 -4.20 -3.98 -9.25
C ALA A 379 -4.40 -5.23 -10.13
N LEU A 380 -4.13 -6.43 -9.61
CA LEU A 380 -4.48 -7.68 -10.29
C LEU A 380 -6.00 -7.86 -10.43
N GLU A 381 -6.79 -7.41 -9.43
CA GLU A 381 -8.26 -7.37 -9.54
C GLU A 381 -8.71 -6.44 -10.68
N MET A 382 -8.06 -5.26 -10.84
CA MET A 382 -8.33 -4.38 -11.99
C MET A 382 -8.04 -5.09 -13.32
N ALA A 383 -6.92 -5.81 -13.44
CA ALA A 383 -6.60 -6.58 -14.64
C ALA A 383 -7.66 -7.64 -14.96
N GLN A 384 -8.03 -8.45 -13.96
CA GLN A 384 -9.10 -9.46 -14.10
C GLN A 384 -10.43 -8.83 -14.52
N ASN A 385 -10.79 -7.67 -13.95
CA ASN A 385 -12.03 -6.97 -14.31
C ASN A 385 -11.99 -6.42 -15.74
N SER A 386 -10.82 -5.97 -16.22
CA SER A 386 -10.64 -5.51 -17.60
C SER A 386 -10.72 -6.64 -18.61
N GLU A 387 -10.19 -7.81 -18.27
CA GLU A 387 -10.29 -9.03 -19.06
C GLU A 387 -11.68 -9.66 -19.01
N ARG A 388 -12.51 -9.31 -18.01
CA ARG A 388 -13.78 -9.96 -17.64
C ARG A 388 -13.60 -11.46 -17.32
N LEU A 389 -12.47 -11.79 -16.72
CA LEU A 389 -12.11 -13.13 -16.25
C LEU A 389 -11.81 -13.11 -14.76
N GLN A 390 -11.89 -14.27 -14.14
CA GLN A 390 -11.48 -14.50 -12.77
C GLN A 390 -10.33 -15.51 -12.77
N TRP A 391 -9.21 -15.15 -12.18
CA TRP A 391 -8.05 -16.04 -12.03
C TRP A 391 -8.21 -16.93 -10.81
N THR A 392 -7.53 -18.08 -10.81
CA THR A 392 -7.50 -18.98 -9.66
C THR A 392 -6.70 -18.36 -8.51
N PHE A 393 -6.85 -18.93 -7.32
CA PHE A 393 -6.07 -18.50 -6.15
C PHE A 393 -4.57 -18.59 -6.42
N GLU A 394 -4.13 -19.71 -6.99
CA GLU A 394 -2.74 -20.03 -7.30
C GLU A 394 -2.15 -19.06 -8.34
N GLU A 395 -2.93 -18.66 -9.33
CA GLU A 395 -2.50 -17.67 -10.33
C GLU A 395 -2.28 -16.29 -9.68
N VAL A 396 -3.21 -15.86 -8.82
CA VAL A 396 -3.09 -14.57 -8.12
C VAL A 396 -1.94 -14.61 -7.12
N ASP A 397 -1.83 -15.67 -6.31
CA ASP A 397 -0.76 -15.82 -5.31
C ASP A 397 0.62 -15.93 -5.95
N GLY A 398 0.74 -16.68 -7.05
CA GLY A 398 1.98 -16.76 -7.83
C GLY A 398 2.45 -15.40 -8.35
N ARG A 399 1.53 -14.57 -8.87
CA ARG A 399 1.82 -13.20 -9.29
C ARG A 399 2.17 -12.30 -8.11
N LEU A 400 1.45 -12.41 -6.99
CA LEU A 400 1.75 -11.69 -5.75
C LEU A 400 3.17 -11.99 -5.28
N LYS A 401 3.55 -13.26 -5.21
CA LYS A 401 4.90 -13.69 -4.81
C LYS A 401 5.99 -13.08 -5.70
N ALA A 402 5.78 -13.09 -7.02
CA ALA A 402 6.70 -12.48 -7.98
C ALA A 402 6.81 -10.95 -7.80
N ILE A 403 5.68 -10.26 -7.58
CA ILE A 403 5.65 -8.81 -7.33
C ILE A 403 6.42 -8.47 -6.05
N MET A 404 6.16 -9.19 -4.94
CA MET A 404 6.83 -8.93 -3.66
C MET A 404 8.34 -9.17 -3.73
N LYS A 405 8.77 -10.20 -4.49
CA LYS A 405 10.19 -10.44 -4.79
C LYS A 405 10.79 -9.26 -5.56
N ASN A 406 10.13 -8.78 -6.61
CA ASN A 406 10.59 -7.63 -7.39
C ASN A 406 10.67 -6.33 -6.56
N ILE A 407 9.73 -6.12 -5.63
CA ILE A 407 9.77 -4.98 -4.70
C ILE A 407 11.04 -5.06 -3.85
N TYR A 408 11.32 -6.22 -3.23
CA TYR A 408 12.51 -6.44 -2.42
C TYR A 408 13.80 -6.21 -3.22
N GLU A 409 13.94 -6.88 -4.38
CA GLU A 409 15.13 -6.80 -5.22
C GLU A 409 15.39 -5.37 -5.72
N SER A 410 14.34 -4.65 -6.10
CA SER A 410 14.44 -3.25 -6.54
C SER A 410 14.84 -2.32 -5.39
N ALA A 411 14.24 -2.49 -4.22
CA ALA A 411 14.58 -1.70 -3.03
C ALA A 411 16.04 -1.95 -2.62
N ARG A 412 16.47 -3.20 -2.54
CA ARG A 412 17.86 -3.57 -2.22
C ARG A 412 18.86 -3.00 -3.22
N LYS A 413 18.58 -3.14 -4.53
CA LYS A 413 19.44 -2.61 -5.59
C LYS A 413 19.62 -1.08 -5.49
N ASN A 414 18.57 -0.36 -5.18
CA ASN A 414 18.65 1.10 -5.01
C ASN A 414 19.30 1.49 -3.67
N ALA A 415 19.09 0.72 -2.60
CA ALA A 415 19.82 0.89 -1.35
C ALA A 415 21.33 0.71 -1.57
N GLU A 416 21.76 -0.37 -2.25
CA GLU A 416 23.16 -0.61 -2.60
C GLU A 416 23.79 0.51 -3.43
N LYS A 417 23.01 1.10 -4.33
CA LYS A 417 23.50 2.16 -5.23
C LYS A 417 23.61 3.54 -4.58
N TYR A 418 22.71 3.91 -3.66
CA TYR A 418 22.54 5.28 -3.19
C TYR A 418 22.61 5.44 -1.67
N ALA A 419 22.61 4.33 -0.90
CA ALA A 419 22.60 4.33 0.55
C ALA A 419 23.41 3.14 1.10
N ASP A 420 23.03 2.59 2.25
CA ASP A 420 23.55 1.31 2.77
C ASP A 420 22.74 0.15 2.15
N PRO A 421 23.38 -0.94 1.69
CA PRO A 421 22.69 -2.11 1.10
C PRO A 421 21.58 -2.72 1.96
N ASP A 422 21.65 -2.54 3.26
CA ASP A 422 20.68 -3.07 4.22
C ASP A 422 19.61 -2.01 4.62
N ASP A 423 19.74 -0.76 4.15
CA ASP A 423 18.74 0.28 4.35
C ASP A 423 17.60 0.16 3.33
N LEU A 424 16.71 -0.79 3.59
CA LEU A 424 15.52 -0.99 2.74
C LEU A 424 14.48 0.15 2.87
N VAL A 425 14.57 1.01 3.90
CA VAL A 425 13.72 2.20 4.03
C VAL A 425 14.10 3.21 2.93
N ALA A 426 15.38 3.58 2.88
CA ALA A 426 15.90 4.44 1.82
C ALA A 426 15.73 3.78 0.44
N GLY A 427 16.05 2.48 0.32
CA GLY A 427 15.92 1.73 -0.93
C GLY A 427 14.50 1.72 -1.48
N ALA A 428 13.48 1.56 -0.65
CA ALA A 428 12.08 1.61 -1.06
C ALA A 428 11.67 3.02 -1.50
N ASN A 429 12.00 4.05 -0.72
CA ASN A 429 11.71 5.44 -1.06
C ASN A 429 12.38 5.85 -2.39
N ILE A 430 13.65 5.53 -2.55
CA ILE A 430 14.41 5.81 -3.79
C ILE A 430 13.81 5.07 -4.99
N THR A 431 13.48 3.79 -4.84
CA THR A 431 12.88 3.00 -5.93
C THR A 431 11.57 3.60 -6.41
N ALA A 432 10.69 3.95 -5.47
CA ALA A 432 9.41 4.57 -5.80
C ALA A 432 9.60 5.95 -6.43
N PHE A 433 10.44 6.78 -5.84
CA PHE A 433 10.76 8.12 -6.36
C PHE A 433 11.26 8.06 -7.81
N VAL A 434 12.28 7.26 -8.10
CA VAL A 434 12.87 7.16 -9.44
C VAL A 434 11.84 6.71 -10.46
N ARG A 435 11.02 5.71 -10.15
CA ARG A 435 9.97 5.23 -11.06
C ARG A 435 8.97 6.33 -11.39
N VAL A 436 8.46 7.04 -10.39
CA VAL A 436 7.48 8.12 -10.61
C VAL A 436 8.12 9.30 -11.32
N ALA A 437 9.30 9.74 -10.89
CA ALA A 437 10.02 10.88 -11.44
C ALA A 437 10.41 10.66 -12.92
N ASP A 438 10.91 9.49 -13.28
CA ASP A 438 11.27 9.18 -14.66
C ASP A 438 10.04 9.17 -15.58
N VAL A 439 8.90 8.64 -15.13
CA VAL A 439 7.65 8.71 -15.92
C VAL A 439 7.16 10.15 -16.04
N MET A 440 7.21 10.94 -14.95
CA MET A 440 6.85 12.37 -15.00
C MET A 440 7.70 13.18 -16.00
N LEU A 441 8.96 12.78 -16.21
CA LEU A 441 9.81 13.37 -17.24
C LEU A 441 9.38 12.95 -18.65
N VAL A 442 9.02 11.69 -18.85
CA VAL A 442 8.65 11.13 -20.16
C VAL A 442 7.30 11.66 -20.64
N VAL A 443 6.30 11.75 -19.75
CA VAL A 443 4.97 12.29 -20.11
C VAL A 443 4.97 13.81 -20.25
N GLY A 444 6.08 14.45 -19.89
CA GLY A 444 6.35 15.85 -20.18
C GLY A 444 5.66 16.85 -19.27
N VAL A 445 5.92 18.09 -19.56
CA VAL A 445 5.20 19.30 -19.11
C VAL A 445 4.64 19.92 -20.36
N LEU A 446 3.48 20.59 -20.33
CA LEU A 446 2.94 21.31 -21.47
C LEU A 446 4.05 22.17 -22.12
N GLU A 447 4.37 21.87 -23.38
CA GLU A 447 5.49 22.49 -24.05
C GLU A 447 5.21 23.95 -24.46
N HIS A 448 6.13 24.80 -24.09
CA HIS A 448 6.59 25.87 -25.00
C HIS A 448 8.13 25.81 -25.01
N HIS A 449 8.64 25.29 -26.09
CA HIS A 449 9.98 25.40 -26.72
C HIS A 449 10.68 24.08 -27.02
N SER A 450 10.66 23.81 -28.29
CA SER A 450 11.29 22.74 -29.05
C SER A 450 12.82 22.86 -29.15
N HIS A 451 13.60 22.73 -28.10
CA HIS A 451 15.08 22.71 -28.34
C HIS A 451 15.90 21.77 -27.45
N ARG A 452 15.32 20.92 -26.62
CA ARG A 452 16.13 20.03 -25.76
C ARG A 452 15.67 18.57 -25.64
N LEU A 453 14.75 18.09 -26.50
CA LEU A 453 14.33 16.69 -26.49
C LEU A 453 15.33 15.73 -27.16
N THR A 454 16.28 16.24 -27.93
CA THR A 454 17.27 15.42 -28.65
C THR A 454 18.33 14.77 -27.74
N ASP A 455 18.52 15.28 -26.51
CA ASP A 455 19.56 14.78 -25.60
C ASP A 455 19.06 13.73 -24.61
N ILE A 456 17.74 13.50 -24.52
CA ILE A 456 17.14 12.59 -23.51
C ILE A 456 16.81 11.22 -24.10
N VAL A 457 16.61 11.11 -25.40
CA VAL A 457 16.33 9.85 -26.08
C VAL A 457 17.61 9.34 -26.73
N GLN A 458 18.39 8.55 -26.04
CA GLN A 458 19.26 7.62 -26.77
C GLN A 458 18.33 6.67 -27.56
N PRO A 459 18.50 6.55 -28.88
CA PRO A 459 17.69 5.65 -29.67
C PRO A 459 17.97 4.21 -29.21
N VAL A 460 17.09 3.65 -28.42
CA VAL A 460 17.03 2.20 -28.25
C VAL A 460 16.56 1.65 -29.58
N LEU A 461 17.50 1.15 -30.36
CA LEU A 461 17.22 0.40 -31.57
C LEU A 461 16.47 -0.88 -31.18
N VAL A 462 15.15 -0.81 -31.07
CA VAL A 462 14.30 -1.99 -31.03
C VAL A 462 14.27 -2.55 -32.44
N ARG A 463 15.14 -3.51 -32.72
CA ARG A 463 15.00 -4.37 -33.89
C ARG A 463 13.81 -5.28 -33.67
N GLY A 464 12.60 -4.81 -33.97
CA GLY A 464 11.41 -5.63 -34.10
C GLY A 464 11.36 -6.18 -35.51
N ILE A 465 11.62 -7.47 -35.68
CA ILE A 465 11.28 -8.18 -36.93
C ILE A 465 9.78 -8.43 -36.85
N TYR A 466 8.97 -7.64 -37.53
CA TYR A 466 7.58 -7.97 -37.80
C TYR A 466 7.53 -8.94 -39.00
N PRO A 467 6.72 -10.02 -38.95
CA PRO A 467 6.58 -10.91 -40.09
C PRO A 467 5.97 -10.14 -41.26
N GLY A 468 6.66 -10.12 -42.36
CA GLY A 468 6.28 -9.43 -43.58
C GLY A 468 4.99 -10.01 -44.19
N TYR A 469 4.29 -9.16 -44.85
CA TYR A 469 3.07 -9.45 -45.62
C TYR A 469 3.48 -9.89 -47.03
N ARG A 470 2.81 -10.89 -47.56
CA ARG A 470 3.02 -11.38 -48.94
C ARG A 470 2.24 -10.52 -49.90
N ASP A 471 2.91 -10.04 -50.95
CA ASP A 471 2.23 -9.42 -52.06
C ASP A 471 1.50 -10.46 -52.96
N LEU A 472 0.70 -9.97 -53.87
CA LEU A 472 -0.09 -10.83 -54.78
C LEU A 472 0.78 -11.68 -55.74
N SER A 473 2.09 -11.51 -55.75
CA SER A 473 3.06 -12.31 -56.51
C SER A 473 3.71 -13.41 -55.66
N GLY A 474 3.44 -13.46 -54.34
CA GLY A 474 4.00 -14.45 -53.43
C GLY A 474 5.37 -14.12 -52.88
N SER A 475 5.90 -12.93 -53.12
CA SER A 475 7.23 -12.50 -52.70
C SER A 475 7.19 -11.71 -51.37
N TRP A 476 8.19 -11.92 -50.50
CA TRP A 476 8.35 -11.17 -49.26
C TRP A 476 9.00 -9.82 -49.52
N ARG A 477 8.43 -8.72 -49.06
CA ARG A 477 9.05 -7.40 -49.03
C ARG A 477 9.25 -6.91 -47.61
N GLU A 478 10.46 -6.48 -47.30
CA GLU A 478 10.79 -5.74 -46.07
C GLU A 478 10.38 -4.27 -46.25
N TYR A 479 9.62 -3.74 -45.28
CA TYR A 479 9.39 -2.31 -45.17
C TYR A 479 10.37 -1.71 -44.17
N ARG A 480 11.22 -0.80 -44.67
CA ARG A 480 11.91 0.16 -43.83
C ARG A 480 10.99 1.34 -43.61
N VAL A 481 10.54 1.57 -42.39
CA VAL A 481 9.88 2.80 -41.97
C VAL A 481 10.97 3.71 -41.41
N GLU A 482 11.43 4.67 -42.19
CA GLU A 482 12.15 5.83 -41.66
C GLU A 482 11.09 6.82 -41.18
N MET A 483 10.87 6.89 -39.87
CA MET A 483 10.13 8.00 -39.28
C MET A 483 11.08 9.19 -39.20
N LEU A 484 10.95 10.10 -40.15
CA LEU A 484 11.48 11.46 -40.06
C LEU A 484 10.54 12.23 -39.10
N CYS A 485 10.95 12.40 -37.85
CA CYS A 485 10.40 13.45 -37.02
C CYS A 485 10.89 14.79 -37.52
N LYS A 486 9.97 15.58 -38.07
CA LYS A 486 10.16 17.02 -38.27
C LYS A 486 9.61 17.76 -37.06
#